data_8842cdb7077ef4cd9662fd403ca4cd85
#
_entry.id   8842cdb7077ef4cd9662fd403ca4cd85
#
_cell.length_a   1.000
_cell.length_b   1.000
_cell.length_c   1.000
_cell.angle_alpha   90.00
_cell.angle_beta   90.00
_cell.angle_gamma   90.00
#
_symmetry.space_group_name_H-M   'P 1'
#
loop_
_entity.id
_entity.type
_entity.pdbx_description
1 polymer ?
#
loop_
_entity_poly.entity_id
_entity_poly.type
_entity_poly.pdbx_seq_one_letter_code
_entity_poly.pdbx_strand_id
1 'polypeptide(L)'
;LYKLSLTEFNLKEKNKDTELYDHLILAKEGKNYYGKLSKWCEAHGIWLMGHPHQSDDIEVQKYFHVPGQDMVLRWIAPEKDPLSGIDSTMGKCSADAARLMGCRRNSNECFGACNRDDNPWDFTGGDMKWYLDWLGVRGVNLFIPHAYYYSIVGRRKDERPPDVGPNSNWWDHYKKWADYMKRLSFIMTDNNLYTSVAVLCHNRDLKDEAVRPLYEKQIGFQYFPESVWGKCRTDENGFWYENQYYPVVMGDTGRFPNAPVPDLSRAVRDCVCTPKVPTLRVAHFDRCGTECWFLTNEGNDPIDTELLLPTKCEIGS
;
A
#
# COMPACT_ATOMS: atom_id res chain seq x y z
N LEU A 1 24.15 -27.92 -4.52
CA LEU A 1 23.38 -26.66 -4.54
C LEU A 1 23.90 -25.57 -3.56
N TYR A 2 24.89 -25.86 -2.70
CA TYR A 2 25.41 -24.91 -1.71
C TYR A 2 26.72 -24.21 -2.10
N LYS A 3 27.15 -24.29 -3.36
CA LYS A 3 28.42 -23.73 -3.83
C LYS A 3 28.38 -22.83 -5.06
N LEU A 4 27.19 -22.34 -5.43
CA LEU A 4 27.12 -21.24 -6.38
C LEU A 4 27.19 -19.96 -5.56
N SER A 5 28.35 -19.32 -5.53
CA SER A 5 28.51 -18.00 -4.95
C SER A 5 27.71 -17.00 -5.81
N LEU A 6 27.00 -16.07 -5.16
CA LEU A 6 26.26 -14.98 -5.82
C LEU A 6 27.14 -14.13 -6.78
N THR A 7 28.45 -14.30 -6.75
CA THR A 7 29.42 -13.62 -7.60
C THR A 7 29.60 -14.24 -9.00
N GLU A 8 29.09 -15.45 -9.24
CA GLU A 8 29.19 -16.12 -10.55
C GLU A 8 27.95 -15.94 -11.42
N PHE A 9 26.86 -15.41 -10.88
CA PHE A 9 25.70 -14.99 -11.66
C PHE A 9 25.93 -13.58 -12.20
N ASN A 10 26.11 -13.48 -13.49
CA ASN A 10 26.21 -12.20 -14.19
C ASN A 10 24.83 -11.54 -14.20
N LEU A 11 24.52 -10.73 -13.17
CA LEU A 11 23.24 -10.07 -12.91
C LEU A 11 22.78 -9.08 -14.01
N LYS A 12 23.46 -9.05 -15.15
CA LYS A 12 23.17 -8.08 -16.23
C LYS A 12 22.10 -8.54 -17.23
N GLU A 13 21.72 -9.80 -17.25
CA GLU A 13 20.62 -10.28 -18.10
C GLU A 13 19.62 -11.05 -17.23
N LYS A 14 18.46 -10.46 -16.95
CA LYS A 14 17.31 -11.19 -16.43
C LYS A 14 16.87 -12.19 -17.52
N ASN A 15 17.21 -13.44 -17.33
CA ASN A 15 16.68 -14.55 -18.13
C ASN A 15 15.68 -15.35 -17.30
N LYS A 16 14.92 -16.25 -17.94
CA LYS A 16 13.92 -17.09 -17.29
C LYS A 16 14.46 -17.92 -16.11
N ASP A 17 15.75 -18.26 -16.14
CA ASP A 17 16.38 -19.03 -15.06
C ASP A 17 16.64 -18.16 -13.84
N THR A 18 16.96 -16.87 -14.03
CA THR A 18 17.13 -15.90 -12.95
C THR A 18 15.78 -15.59 -12.28
N GLU A 19 14.73 -15.43 -13.06
CA GLU A 19 13.37 -15.23 -12.52
C GLU A 19 12.90 -16.45 -11.72
N LEU A 20 13.10 -17.66 -12.24
CA LEU A 20 12.77 -18.88 -11.52
C LEU A 20 13.59 -19.02 -10.22
N TYR A 21 14.86 -18.66 -10.25
CA TYR A 21 15.71 -18.67 -9.07
C TYR A 21 15.23 -17.70 -8.01
N ASP A 22 14.89 -16.45 -8.40
CA ASP A 22 14.35 -15.45 -7.50
C ASP A 22 13.02 -15.90 -6.86
N HIS A 23 12.12 -16.47 -7.64
CA HIS A 23 10.88 -17.07 -7.13
C HIS A 23 11.12 -18.20 -6.12
N LEU A 24 12.09 -19.08 -6.38
CA LEU A 24 12.44 -20.18 -5.47
C LEU A 24 13.08 -19.69 -4.17
N ILE A 25 13.94 -18.67 -4.24
CA ILE A 25 14.55 -18.05 -3.06
C ILE A 25 13.48 -17.40 -2.20
N LEU A 26 12.62 -16.59 -2.80
CA LEU A 26 11.52 -15.92 -2.10
C LEU A 26 10.56 -16.91 -1.44
N ALA A 27 10.18 -17.98 -2.14
CA ALA A 27 9.33 -19.02 -1.57
C ALA A 27 10.01 -19.73 -0.38
N LYS A 28 11.32 -19.97 -0.45
CA LYS A 28 12.09 -20.57 0.65
C LYS A 28 12.30 -19.60 1.81
N GLU A 29 12.59 -18.34 1.55
CA GLU A 29 12.72 -17.30 2.56
C GLU A 29 11.39 -17.09 3.28
N GLY A 30 10.31 -16.92 2.54
CA GLY A 30 8.97 -16.81 3.08
C GLY A 30 8.63 -17.98 4.01
N LYS A 31 8.79 -19.22 3.55
CA LYS A 31 8.45 -20.41 4.32
C LYS A 31 9.40 -20.66 5.49
N ASN A 32 10.71 -20.54 5.28
CA ASN A 32 11.72 -21.02 6.22
C ASN A 32 12.18 -19.95 7.22
N TYR A 33 11.99 -18.67 6.91
CA TYR A 33 12.29 -17.55 7.82
C TYR A 33 10.98 -16.98 8.36
N TYR A 34 10.23 -16.23 7.58
CA TYR A 34 9.00 -15.56 8.04
C TYR A 34 7.94 -16.55 8.53
N GLY A 35 7.72 -17.67 7.82
CA GLY A 35 6.75 -18.67 8.22
C GLY A 35 7.11 -19.39 9.54
N LYS A 36 8.39 -19.57 9.84
CA LYS A 36 8.81 -20.13 11.14
C LYS A 36 8.64 -19.12 12.25
N LEU A 37 9.02 -17.86 12.02
CA LEU A 37 8.80 -16.78 12.98
C LEU A 37 7.31 -16.58 13.28
N SER A 38 6.48 -16.56 12.23
CA SER A 38 5.02 -16.45 12.38
C SER A 38 4.45 -17.53 13.29
N LYS A 39 4.78 -18.80 13.01
CA LYS A 39 4.34 -19.94 13.82
C LYS A 39 4.85 -19.89 15.26
N TRP A 40 6.08 -19.43 15.46
CA TRP A 40 6.63 -19.26 16.79
C TRP A 40 5.88 -18.16 17.56
N CYS A 41 5.62 -17.02 16.93
CA CYS A 41 4.83 -15.93 17.50
C CYS A 41 3.42 -16.41 17.88
N GLU A 42 2.75 -17.12 16.98
CA GLU A 42 1.44 -17.72 17.22
C GLU A 42 1.43 -18.64 18.45
N ALA A 43 2.41 -19.55 18.51
CA ALA A 43 2.55 -20.48 19.65
C ALA A 43 2.80 -19.78 21.01
N HIS A 44 3.28 -18.53 20.99
CA HIS A 44 3.54 -17.73 22.19
C HIS A 44 2.50 -16.62 22.42
N GLY A 45 1.41 -16.59 21.65
CA GLY A 45 0.34 -15.60 21.82
C GLY A 45 0.74 -14.16 21.49
N ILE A 46 1.75 -13.98 20.62
CA ILE A 46 2.20 -12.66 20.14
C ILE A 46 2.07 -12.58 18.62
N TRP A 47 2.02 -11.37 18.10
CA TRP A 47 1.89 -11.13 16.67
C TRP A 47 3.23 -10.77 16.04
N LEU A 48 3.50 -11.38 14.88
CA LEU A 48 4.59 -10.95 14.02
C LEU A 48 4.12 -9.74 13.22
N MET A 49 4.79 -8.60 13.41
CA MET A 49 4.58 -7.35 12.67
C MET A 49 5.89 -6.91 12.03
N GLY A 50 5.83 -6.30 10.89
CA GLY A 50 6.99 -5.76 10.18
C GLY A 50 6.76 -5.70 8.68
N HIS A 51 7.84 -5.57 7.94
CA HIS A 51 7.81 -5.49 6.49
C HIS A 51 8.84 -6.43 5.85
N PRO A 52 8.59 -6.93 4.63
CA PRO A 52 9.57 -7.65 3.84
C PRO A 52 10.63 -6.71 3.28
N HIS A 53 11.63 -7.27 2.61
CA HIS A 53 12.75 -6.49 2.08
C HIS A 53 12.36 -5.57 0.91
N GLN A 54 11.45 -6.03 0.04
CA GLN A 54 11.05 -5.26 -1.14
C GLN A 54 9.67 -4.63 -0.98
N SER A 55 9.47 -3.48 -1.61
CA SER A 55 8.27 -2.67 -1.56
C SER A 55 7.00 -3.39 -2.02
N ASP A 56 7.16 -4.35 -2.91
CA ASP A 56 6.09 -5.09 -3.59
C ASP A 56 6.13 -6.60 -3.33
N ASP A 57 6.76 -7.02 -2.24
CA ASP A 57 6.78 -8.42 -1.77
C ASP A 57 5.41 -8.87 -1.21
N ILE A 58 4.34 -8.77 -2.00
CA ILE A 58 2.96 -9.04 -1.57
C ILE A 58 2.76 -10.49 -1.10
N GLU A 59 3.47 -11.45 -1.70
CA GLU A 59 3.39 -12.86 -1.31
C GLU A 59 4.03 -13.17 0.04
N VAL A 60 5.01 -12.37 0.46
CA VAL A 60 5.67 -12.51 1.76
C VAL A 60 4.80 -11.98 2.89
N GLN A 61 3.95 -11.01 2.59
CA GLN A 61 3.03 -10.40 3.56
C GLN A 61 2.13 -11.43 4.27
N LYS A 62 1.82 -12.55 3.62
CA LYS A 62 1.00 -13.64 4.21
C LYS A 62 1.58 -14.29 5.46
N TYR A 63 2.83 -14.06 5.77
CA TYR A 63 3.46 -14.60 6.98
C TYR A 63 3.39 -13.65 8.17
N PHE A 64 2.93 -12.42 7.98
CA PHE A 64 2.78 -11.44 9.05
C PHE A 64 1.35 -11.44 9.60
N HIS A 65 1.21 -11.39 10.93
CA HIS A 65 -0.08 -11.17 11.58
C HIS A 65 -0.57 -9.73 11.40
N VAL A 66 0.39 -8.81 11.26
CA VAL A 66 0.17 -7.43 10.84
C VAL A 66 1.11 -7.15 9.69
N PRO A 67 0.65 -7.35 8.43
CA PRO A 67 1.41 -7.00 7.25
C PRO A 67 1.83 -5.53 7.27
N GLY A 68 3.01 -5.23 6.75
CA GLY A 68 3.52 -3.87 6.81
C GLY A 68 4.49 -3.52 5.70
N GLN A 69 4.82 -2.22 5.63
CA GLN A 69 5.82 -1.66 4.74
C GLN A 69 6.59 -0.51 5.43
N ASP A 70 7.66 -0.06 4.81
CA ASP A 70 8.50 1.07 5.23
C ASP A 70 8.57 2.09 4.08
N MET A 71 7.63 3.04 4.06
CA MET A 71 7.55 4.03 3.00
C MET A 71 8.35 5.28 3.36
N VAL A 72 9.08 5.80 2.39
CA VAL A 72 9.86 7.03 2.51
C VAL A 72 9.28 8.13 1.63
N LEU A 73 8.94 9.29 2.21
CA LEU A 73 8.30 10.40 1.50
C LEU A 73 9.03 10.83 0.23
N ARG A 74 10.35 10.93 0.26
CA ARG A 74 11.14 11.40 -0.88
C ARG A 74 11.00 10.56 -2.15
N TRP A 75 10.47 9.32 -2.03
CA TRP A 75 10.23 8.46 -3.19
C TRP A 75 8.87 8.75 -3.86
N ILE A 76 7.92 9.27 -3.09
CA ILE A 76 6.53 9.46 -3.51
C ILE A 76 6.04 10.90 -3.39
N ALA A 77 6.89 11.83 -2.96
CA ALA A 77 6.50 13.24 -2.82
C ALA A 77 5.87 13.79 -4.11
N PRO A 78 4.99 14.79 -4.05
CA PRO A 78 4.22 15.26 -5.22
C PRO A 78 5.08 15.60 -6.43
N GLU A 79 6.29 16.14 -6.21
CA GLU A 79 7.27 16.45 -7.25
C GLU A 79 7.96 15.20 -7.85
N LYS A 80 7.77 14.03 -7.29
CA LYS A 80 8.36 12.75 -7.72
C LYS A 80 7.38 11.83 -8.45
N ASP A 81 6.18 12.31 -8.74
CA ASP A 81 5.11 11.51 -9.32
C ASP A 81 4.69 10.32 -8.41
N PRO A 82 3.77 10.54 -7.46
CA PRO A 82 3.40 9.56 -6.42
C PRO A 82 2.72 8.29 -6.91
N LEU A 83 2.54 8.14 -8.22
CA LEU A 83 1.96 6.95 -8.87
C LEU A 83 2.98 6.18 -9.71
N SER A 84 4.24 6.58 -9.73
CA SER A 84 5.28 5.96 -10.54
C SER A 84 6.29 5.18 -9.70
N GLY A 85 6.79 4.10 -10.27
CA GLY A 85 7.81 3.26 -9.68
C GLY A 85 7.26 2.31 -8.61
N ILE A 86 8.10 1.34 -8.27
CA ILE A 86 7.79 0.25 -7.33
C ILE A 86 7.33 0.75 -5.95
N ASP A 87 7.92 1.85 -5.49
CA ASP A 87 7.61 2.42 -4.17
C ASP A 87 6.18 2.97 -4.10
N SER A 88 5.60 3.39 -5.23
CA SER A 88 4.21 3.87 -5.29
C SER A 88 3.19 2.80 -4.90
N THR A 89 3.54 1.53 -4.95
CA THR A 89 2.65 0.39 -4.65
C THR A 89 2.67 -0.04 -3.19
N MET A 90 3.64 0.41 -2.38
CA MET A 90 3.88 -0.06 -1.01
C MET A 90 2.65 -0.03 -0.10
N GLY A 91 1.98 1.13 0.00
CA GLY A 91 0.83 1.26 0.89
C GLY A 91 -0.31 0.31 0.51
N LYS A 92 -0.53 0.14 -0.79
CA LYS A 92 -1.54 -0.78 -1.32
C LYS A 92 -1.14 -2.24 -1.16
N CYS A 93 0.13 -2.57 -1.32
CA CYS A 93 0.68 -3.92 -1.16
C CYS A 93 0.33 -4.52 0.20
N SER A 94 0.69 -3.86 1.29
CA SER A 94 0.41 -4.36 2.65
C SER A 94 -1.08 -4.33 2.98
N ALA A 95 -1.81 -3.30 2.53
CA ALA A 95 -3.23 -3.16 2.80
C ALA A 95 -4.07 -4.25 2.10
N ASP A 96 -3.78 -4.55 0.83
CA ASP A 96 -4.51 -5.58 0.09
C ASP A 96 -4.15 -6.98 0.57
N ALA A 97 -2.87 -7.24 0.88
CA ALA A 97 -2.46 -8.50 1.49
C ALA A 97 -3.18 -8.74 2.83
N ALA A 98 -3.22 -7.74 3.71
CA ALA A 98 -3.93 -7.83 4.98
C ALA A 98 -5.42 -8.15 4.79
N ARG A 99 -6.06 -7.53 3.82
CA ARG A 99 -7.46 -7.72 3.50
C ARG A 99 -7.76 -9.14 2.99
N LEU A 100 -6.93 -9.63 2.08
CA LEU A 100 -7.04 -11.01 1.54
C LEU A 100 -6.83 -12.08 2.61
N MET A 101 -6.05 -11.78 3.66
CA MET A 101 -5.80 -12.68 4.78
C MET A 101 -6.77 -12.51 5.95
N GLY A 102 -7.68 -11.55 5.88
CA GLY A 102 -8.58 -11.22 6.99
C GLY A 102 -7.87 -10.59 8.19
N CYS A 103 -6.69 -10.00 7.99
CA CYS A 103 -5.99 -9.27 9.03
C CYS A 103 -6.68 -7.92 9.30
N ARG A 104 -6.99 -7.66 10.55
CA ARG A 104 -7.63 -6.41 10.96
C ARG A 104 -6.74 -5.19 10.78
N ARG A 105 -5.40 -5.39 10.89
CA ARG A 105 -4.39 -4.32 10.84
C ARG A 105 -3.39 -4.57 9.73
N ASN A 106 -2.98 -3.49 9.09
CA ASN A 106 -1.76 -3.40 8.31
C ASN A 106 -0.98 -2.17 8.73
N SER A 107 0.34 -2.25 8.72
CA SER A 107 1.19 -1.19 9.26
C SER A 107 2.04 -0.53 8.20
N ASN A 108 2.51 0.66 8.53
CA ASN A 108 3.60 1.30 7.81
C ASN A 108 4.56 1.91 8.83
N GLU A 109 5.85 1.59 8.70
CA GLU A 109 6.91 2.36 9.32
C GLU A 109 6.96 3.69 8.59
N CYS A 110 6.87 4.79 9.31
CA CYS A 110 6.69 6.09 8.71
C CYS A 110 7.60 7.15 9.32
N PHE A 111 7.86 8.22 8.55
CA PHE A 111 8.69 9.37 8.91
C PHE A 111 10.20 9.16 8.82
N GLY A 112 10.72 7.92 8.84
CA GLY A 112 12.15 7.66 8.68
C GLY A 112 12.67 8.13 7.33
N ALA A 113 13.80 8.87 7.32
CA ALA A 113 14.44 9.38 6.10
C ALA A 113 13.49 10.13 5.14
N CYS A 114 12.48 10.81 5.67
CA CYS A 114 11.39 11.44 4.90
C CYS A 114 11.67 12.88 4.43
N ASN A 115 12.93 13.30 4.41
CA ASN A 115 13.32 14.58 3.81
C ASN A 115 13.07 14.63 2.30
N ARG A 116 12.71 15.79 1.78
CA ARG A 116 12.48 16.01 0.34
C ARG A 116 13.76 16.25 -0.44
N ASP A 117 14.70 16.92 0.16
CA ASP A 117 15.98 17.35 -0.42
C ASP A 117 17.18 16.85 0.39
N ASP A 118 18.33 17.47 0.20
CA ASP A 118 19.59 17.12 0.86
C ASP A 118 19.65 17.46 2.35
N ASN A 119 18.66 18.18 2.90
CA ASN A 119 18.58 18.45 4.32
C ASN A 119 17.80 17.34 5.05
N PRO A 120 18.48 16.41 5.74
CA PRO A 120 17.82 15.26 6.34
C PRO A 120 16.84 15.60 7.48
N TRP A 121 16.84 16.85 7.98
CA TRP A 121 15.94 17.33 9.03
C TRP A 121 14.78 18.18 8.49
N ASP A 122 14.72 18.39 7.17
CA ASP A 122 13.66 19.14 6.53
C ASP A 122 12.44 18.25 6.26
N PHE A 123 11.66 18.03 7.32
CA PHE A 123 10.41 17.31 7.27
C PHE A 123 9.35 18.11 8.02
N THR A 124 8.46 18.73 7.27
CA THR A 124 7.48 19.69 7.81
C THR A 124 6.19 19.03 8.24
N GLY A 125 5.36 19.79 8.96
CA GLY A 125 4.00 19.35 9.27
C GLY A 125 3.13 19.16 8.01
N GLY A 126 3.33 19.95 6.96
CA GLY A 126 2.69 19.75 5.67
C GLY A 126 3.05 18.41 5.05
N ASP A 127 4.34 18.05 5.09
CA ASP A 127 4.83 16.76 4.61
C ASP A 127 4.23 15.59 5.39
N MET A 128 4.17 15.69 6.72
CA MET A 128 3.53 14.68 7.56
C MET A 128 2.07 14.46 7.17
N LYS A 129 1.33 15.54 6.97
CA LYS A 129 -0.09 15.47 6.58
C LYS A 129 -0.25 14.77 5.24
N TRP A 130 0.44 15.25 4.22
CA TRP A 130 0.39 14.70 2.87
C TRP A 130 0.74 13.21 2.86
N TYR A 131 1.82 12.85 3.55
CA TYR A 131 2.34 11.50 3.65
C TYR A 131 1.35 10.54 4.35
N LEU A 132 0.76 10.96 5.48
CA LEU A 132 -0.22 10.16 6.19
C LEU A 132 -1.50 9.98 5.38
N ASP A 133 -1.92 10.99 4.65
CA ASP A 133 -3.07 10.92 3.76
C ASP A 133 -2.82 9.96 2.59
N TRP A 134 -1.63 10.03 2.01
CA TRP A 134 -1.20 9.13 0.94
C TRP A 134 -1.24 7.66 1.38
N LEU A 135 -0.78 7.36 2.59
CA LEU A 135 -0.85 6.02 3.19
C LEU A 135 -2.30 5.62 3.49
N GLY A 136 -3.05 6.52 4.13
CA GLY A 136 -4.43 6.27 4.55
C GLY A 136 -5.34 5.95 3.37
N VAL A 137 -5.29 6.72 2.29
CA VAL A 137 -6.14 6.51 1.11
C VAL A 137 -5.85 5.18 0.39
N ARG A 138 -4.68 4.59 0.61
CA ARG A 138 -4.29 3.25 0.13
C ARG A 138 -4.68 2.13 1.10
N GLY A 139 -5.28 2.48 2.25
CA GLY A 139 -5.81 1.52 3.21
C GLY A 139 -4.87 1.18 4.38
N VAL A 140 -3.75 1.91 4.55
CA VAL A 140 -2.90 1.77 5.74
C VAL A 140 -3.66 2.24 6.97
N ASN A 141 -3.64 1.43 8.03
CA ASN A 141 -4.44 1.67 9.23
C ASN A 141 -3.69 1.55 10.56
N LEU A 142 -2.36 1.39 10.51
CA LEU A 142 -1.48 1.42 11.68
C LEU A 142 -0.17 2.12 11.31
N PHE A 143 0.10 3.24 11.94
CA PHE A 143 1.28 4.08 11.69
C PHE A 143 2.31 3.87 12.78
N ILE A 144 3.55 3.51 12.43
CA ILE A 144 4.67 3.28 13.33
C ILE A 144 5.74 4.32 13.05
N PRO A 145 5.73 5.48 13.73
CA PRO A 145 6.69 6.53 13.46
C PRO A 145 8.13 6.11 13.77
N HIS A 146 9.00 6.23 12.81
CA HIS A 146 10.45 6.10 12.95
C HIS A 146 11.04 7.50 13.17
N ALA A 147 11.82 7.72 14.22
CA ALA A 147 11.83 7.00 15.46
C ALA A 147 12.18 7.97 16.60
N TYR A 148 11.94 7.56 17.84
CA TYR A 148 12.40 8.31 19.01
C TYR A 148 13.88 8.04 19.20
N TYR A 149 14.73 9.06 19.01
CA TYR A 149 16.17 8.90 19.11
C TYR A 149 16.65 9.01 20.55
N TYR A 150 17.46 8.06 20.94
CA TYR A 150 18.17 8.12 22.22
C TYR A 150 19.07 9.36 22.32
N SER A 151 19.70 9.75 21.24
CA SER A 151 20.59 10.91 21.15
C SER A 151 20.81 11.29 19.69
N ILE A 152 20.96 12.60 19.43
CA ILE A 152 21.38 13.14 18.14
C ILE A 152 22.83 13.65 18.16
N VAL A 153 23.62 13.28 19.15
CA VAL A 153 25.03 13.72 19.27
C VAL A 153 25.91 12.96 18.27
N GLY A 154 26.80 13.69 17.60
CA GLY A 154 27.73 13.15 16.63
C GLY A 154 27.03 12.60 15.39
N ARG A 155 27.43 11.42 14.91
CA ARG A 155 26.88 10.78 13.69
C ARG A 155 25.41 10.38 13.80
N ARG A 156 24.84 10.30 15.01
CA ARG A 156 23.43 9.92 15.19
C ARG A 156 22.47 10.92 14.59
N LYS A 157 22.83 12.20 14.48
CA LYS A 157 22.02 13.22 13.82
C LYS A 157 21.78 12.95 12.33
N ASP A 158 22.67 12.16 11.71
CA ASP A 158 22.63 11.87 10.27
C ASP A 158 22.05 10.48 9.98
N GLU A 159 21.61 9.75 11.04
CA GLU A 159 21.08 8.40 10.94
C GLU A 159 19.55 8.42 10.80
N ARG A 160 19.06 8.52 9.57
CA ARG A 160 17.64 8.46 9.22
C ARG A 160 16.71 9.43 9.96
N PRO A 161 17.03 10.73 10.06
CA PRO A 161 16.13 11.71 10.65
C PRO A 161 14.78 11.75 9.89
N PRO A 162 13.72 12.35 10.46
CA PRO A 162 13.75 13.11 11.71
C PRO A 162 13.66 12.24 12.96
N ASP A 163 14.07 12.80 14.11
CA ASP A 163 13.67 12.29 15.41
C ASP A 163 12.19 12.63 15.67
N VAL A 164 11.37 11.64 16.01
CA VAL A 164 9.99 11.87 16.45
C VAL A 164 9.89 12.12 17.96
N GLY A 165 10.94 12.66 18.51
CA GLY A 165 11.11 13.02 19.90
C GLY A 165 11.50 14.50 20.08
N PRO A 166 12.03 14.86 21.25
CA PRO A 166 12.26 16.25 21.65
C PRO A 166 13.34 16.99 20.86
N ASN A 167 14.10 16.31 20.00
CA ASN A 167 15.11 16.93 19.19
C ASN A 167 14.55 17.56 17.88
N SER A 168 13.30 17.30 17.56
CA SER A 168 12.63 17.90 16.40
C SER A 168 11.98 19.23 16.75
N ASN A 169 12.05 20.21 15.84
CA ASN A 169 11.50 21.55 16.01
C ASN A 169 9.97 21.60 16.14
N TRP A 170 9.28 20.54 15.72
CA TRP A 170 7.82 20.40 15.81
C TRP A 170 7.35 19.52 17.00
N TRP A 171 8.26 19.12 17.90
CA TRP A 171 7.93 18.23 19.02
C TRP A 171 6.81 18.77 19.92
N ASP A 172 6.83 20.04 20.27
CA ASP A 172 5.79 20.65 21.09
C ASP A 172 4.38 20.55 20.48
N HIS A 173 4.31 20.30 19.18
CA HIS A 173 3.08 20.14 18.43
C HIS A 173 2.80 18.69 18.03
N TYR A 174 3.67 17.74 18.37
CA TYR A 174 3.58 16.35 17.92
C TYR A 174 2.25 15.68 18.31
N LYS A 175 1.64 16.08 19.42
CA LYS A 175 0.32 15.61 19.81
C LYS A 175 -0.74 15.77 18.71
N LYS A 176 -0.66 16.82 17.89
CA LYS A 176 -1.60 17.04 16.78
C LYS A 176 -1.48 15.94 15.74
N TRP A 177 -0.26 15.48 15.46
CA TRP A 177 0.02 14.39 14.53
C TRP A 177 -0.38 13.03 15.11
N ALA A 178 -0.10 12.79 16.38
CA ALA A 178 -0.54 11.59 17.08
C ALA A 178 -2.07 11.46 17.09
N ASP A 179 -2.79 12.56 17.36
CA ASP A 179 -4.25 12.60 17.31
C ASP A 179 -4.77 12.43 15.87
N TYR A 180 -4.07 12.94 14.87
CA TYR A 180 -4.42 12.74 13.46
C TYR A 180 -4.25 11.29 13.04
N MET A 181 -3.08 10.68 13.30
CA MET A 181 -2.83 9.26 13.05
C MET A 181 -3.86 8.36 13.75
N LYS A 182 -4.21 8.67 15.00
CA LYS A 182 -5.25 7.95 15.74
C LYS A 182 -6.60 7.99 15.03
N ARG A 183 -7.04 9.18 14.57
CA ARG A 183 -8.32 9.33 13.85
C ARG A 183 -8.28 8.61 12.50
N LEU A 184 -7.19 8.76 11.75
CA LEU A 184 -7.00 8.09 10.47
C LEU A 184 -6.99 6.57 10.64
N SER A 185 -6.24 6.04 11.61
CA SER A 185 -6.25 4.63 11.97
C SER A 185 -7.65 4.13 12.33
N PHE A 186 -8.42 4.92 13.08
CA PHE A 186 -9.77 4.55 13.45
C PHE A 186 -10.71 4.44 12.24
N ILE A 187 -10.66 5.41 11.34
CA ILE A 187 -11.50 5.44 10.13
C ILE A 187 -11.13 4.30 9.18
N MET A 188 -9.82 4.05 9.01
CA MET A 188 -9.31 3.04 8.08
C MET A 188 -9.30 1.62 8.66
N THR A 189 -9.76 1.41 9.89
CA THR A 189 -9.89 0.08 10.51
C THR A 189 -11.34 -0.36 10.54
N ASP A 190 -11.58 -1.67 10.42
CA ASP A 190 -12.93 -2.28 10.45
C ASP A 190 -13.83 -1.70 9.33
N ASN A 191 -13.26 -1.46 8.17
CA ASN A 191 -13.97 -0.99 6.99
C ASN A 191 -13.93 -2.03 5.86
N ASN A 192 -14.94 -1.98 4.99
CA ASN A 192 -15.02 -2.77 3.76
C ASN A 192 -14.87 -1.80 2.58
N LEU A 193 -13.71 -1.81 1.93
CA LEU A 193 -13.48 -0.98 0.74
C LEU A 193 -14.34 -1.46 -0.43
N TYR A 194 -14.98 -0.52 -1.09
CA TYR A 194 -15.61 -0.76 -2.37
C TYR A 194 -14.53 -0.78 -3.46
N THR A 195 -14.42 -1.90 -4.15
CA THR A 195 -13.47 -2.08 -5.25
C THR A 195 -14.17 -2.76 -6.41
N SER A 196 -14.02 -2.21 -7.61
CA SER A 196 -14.65 -2.73 -8.81
C SER A 196 -13.67 -3.36 -9.79
N VAL A 197 -12.36 -3.25 -9.53
CA VAL A 197 -11.31 -3.78 -10.38
C VAL A 197 -10.44 -4.76 -9.61
N ALA A 198 -10.35 -5.99 -10.10
CA ALA A 198 -9.37 -6.96 -9.64
C ALA A 198 -8.09 -6.84 -10.48
N VAL A 199 -6.93 -6.72 -9.83
CA VAL A 199 -5.63 -6.64 -10.49
C VAL A 199 -4.82 -7.89 -10.14
N LEU A 200 -4.70 -8.80 -11.10
CA LEU A 200 -3.91 -10.02 -10.95
C LEU A 200 -2.42 -9.69 -11.04
N CYS A 201 -1.67 -10.09 -10.04
CA CYS A 201 -0.26 -9.73 -9.94
C CYS A 201 0.60 -10.90 -9.45
N HIS A 202 1.90 -10.78 -9.70
CA HIS A 202 2.93 -11.64 -9.12
C HIS A 202 3.64 -10.93 -7.97
N ASN A 203 4.40 -11.67 -7.19
CA ASN A 203 5.29 -11.08 -6.21
C ASN A 203 6.35 -10.23 -6.94
N ARG A 204 6.62 -9.04 -6.42
CA ARG A 204 7.55 -8.06 -7.02
C ARG A 204 7.15 -7.58 -8.42
N ASP A 205 5.84 -7.62 -8.72
CA ASP A 205 5.32 -7.17 -10.00
C ASP A 205 3.89 -6.62 -9.85
N LEU A 206 3.74 -5.54 -9.10
CA LEU A 206 2.46 -4.90 -8.81
C LEU A 206 1.99 -3.91 -9.89
N LYS A 207 2.72 -3.76 -11.00
CA LYS A 207 2.31 -3.00 -12.19
C LYS A 207 1.75 -1.60 -11.89
N ASP A 208 2.57 -0.72 -11.33
CA ASP A 208 2.20 0.68 -11.04
C ASP A 208 1.61 1.42 -12.26
N GLU A 209 2.20 1.23 -13.44
CA GLU A 209 1.70 1.82 -14.68
C GLU A 209 0.28 1.37 -15.04
N ALA A 210 -0.05 0.09 -14.81
CA ALA A 210 -1.36 -0.45 -15.13
C ALA A 210 -2.45 0.08 -14.19
N VAL A 211 -2.13 0.38 -12.94
CA VAL A 211 -3.10 0.90 -11.96
C VAL A 211 -3.19 2.43 -11.93
N ARG A 212 -2.22 3.14 -12.52
CA ARG A 212 -2.25 4.61 -12.62
C ARG A 212 -3.60 5.15 -13.13
N PRO A 213 -4.18 4.66 -14.25
CA PRO A 213 -5.47 5.14 -14.76
C PRO A 213 -6.62 4.92 -13.78
N LEU A 214 -6.53 3.93 -12.88
CA LEU A 214 -7.54 3.68 -11.85
C LEU A 214 -7.50 4.79 -10.80
N TYR A 215 -6.31 5.13 -10.31
CA TYR A 215 -6.13 6.25 -9.38
C TYR A 215 -6.58 7.59 -9.97
N GLU A 216 -6.18 7.89 -11.23
CA GLU A 216 -6.50 9.15 -11.91
C GLU A 216 -7.98 9.30 -12.24
N LYS A 217 -8.73 8.19 -12.32
CA LYS A 217 -10.18 8.15 -12.58
C LYS A 217 -11.02 7.87 -11.34
N GLN A 218 -10.41 7.84 -10.15
CA GLN A 218 -11.05 7.54 -8.87
C GLN A 218 -11.83 6.20 -8.92
N ILE A 219 -11.13 5.12 -9.34
CA ILE A 219 -11.67 3.76 -9.43
C ILE A 219 -10.99 2.89 -8.37
N GLY A 220 -11.77 2.33 -7.45
CA GLY A 220 -11.28 1.40 -6.45
C GLY A 220 -10.85 0.05 -7.07
N PHE A 221 -9.67 -0.42 -6.66
CA PHE A 221 -9.12 -1.70 -7.10
C PHE A 221 -8.46 -2.47 -5.95
N GLN A 222 -8.21 -3.75 -6.18
CA GLN A 222 -7.50 -4.63 -5.26
C GLN A 222 -6.53 -5.52 -5.99
N TYR A 223 -5.33 -5.71 -5.45
CA TYR A 223 -4.35 -6.66 -5.94
C TYR A 223 -4.70 -8.09 -5.50
N PHE A 224 -4.50 -9.05 -6.42
CA PHE A 224 -4.70 -10.48 -6.20
C PHE A 224 -3.43 -11.23 -6.59
N PRO A 225 -2.55 -11.55 -5.61
CA PRO A 225 -1.34 -12.32 -5.86
C PRO A 225 -1.65 -13.81 -6.13
N GLU A 226 -0.70 -14.51 -6.74
CA GLU A 226 -0.85 -15.92 -7.15
C GLU A 226 -1.33 -16.86 -6.03
N SER A 227 -0.91 -16.62 -4.79
CA SER A 227 -1.28 -17.46 -3.66
C SER A 227 -2.79 -17.56 -3.40
N VAL A 228 -3.57 -16.58 -3.89
CA VAL A 228 -5.04 -16.57 -3.75
C VAL A 228 -5.78 -16.99 -5.01
N TRP A 229 -5.10 -17.18 -6.15
CA TRP A 229 -5.74 -17.52 -7.42
C TRP A 229 -6.53 -18.83 -7.38
N GLY A 230 -6.16 -19.77 -6.50
CA GLY A 230 -6.93 -21.00 -6.29
C GLY A 230 -8.35 -20.78 -5.74
N LYS A 231 -8.63 -19.60 -5.20
CA LYS A 231 -9.95 -19.17 -4.71
C LYS A 231 -10.70 -18.27 -5.71
N CYS A 232 -10.07 -17.99 -6.85
CA CYS A 232 -10.58 -17.11 -7.88
C CYS A 232 -11.25 -17.90 -9.00
N ARG A 233 -12.22 -17.29 -9.65
CA ARG A 233 -12.85 -17.77 -10.87
C ARG A 233 -13.23 -16.62 -11.77
N THR A 234 -13.31 -16.87 -13.07
CA THR A 234 -13.78 -15.91 -14.07
C THR A 234 -14.94 -16.48 -14.86
N ASP A 235 -15.83 -15.63 -15.28
CA ASP A 235 -16.86 -15.90 -16.27
C ASP A 235 -16.90 -14.75 -17.30
N GLU A 236 -17.80 -14.82 -18.27
CA GLU A 236 -17.98 -13.78 -19.30
C GLU A 236 -18.33 -12.39 -18.74
N ASN A 237 -18.80 -12.34 -17.51
CA ASN A 237 -19.26 -11.12 -16.85
C ASN A 237 -18.18 -10.47 -15.96
N GLY A 238 -17.17 -11.21 -15.51
CA GLY A 238 -16.13 -10.64 -14.67
C GLY A 238 -15.29 -11.64 -13.90
N PHE A 239 -14.81 -11.20 -12.76
CA PHE A 239 -13.93 -11.92 -11.87
C PHE A 239 -14.57 -12.08 -10.49
N TRP A 240 -14.31 -13.21 -9.85
CA TRP A 240 -14.79 -13.53 -8.51
C TRP A 240 -13.63 -13.97 -7.64
N TYR A 241 -13.56 -13.43 -6.45
CA TYR A 241 -12.76 -13.96 -5.36
C TYR A 241 -13.69 -14.43 -4.25
N GLU A 242 -13.72 -15.72 -3.99
CA GLU A 242 -14.74 -16.33 -3.12
C GLU A 242 -16.16 -15.93 -3.57
N ASN A 243 -16.86 -15.11 -2.79
CA ASN A 243 -18.20 -14.60 -3.11
C ASN A 243 -18.23 -13.14 -3.56
N GLN A 244 -17.07 -12.48 -3.64
CA GLN A 244 -16.98 -11.08 -4.05
C GLN A 244 -16.81 -10.98 -5.56
N TYR A 245 -17.63 -10.15 -6.19
CA TYR A 245 -17.64 -9.90 -7.63
C TYR A 245 -16.89 -8.62 -8.00
N TYR A 246 -16.13 -8.72 -9.09
CA TYR A 246 -15.41 -7.60 -9.70
C TYR A 246 -15.78 -7.53 -11.18
N PRO A 247 -16.45 -6.46 -11.63
CA PRO A 247 -16.86 -6.31 -13.03
C PRO A 247 -15.69 -6.18 -14.00
N VAL A 248 -14.50 -5.83 -13.50
CA VAL A 248 -13.28 -5.70 -14.31
C VAL A 248 -12.16 -6.50 -13.68
N VAL A 249 -11.43 -7.23 -14.53
CA VAL A 249 -10.18 -7.90 -14.17
C VAL A 249 -9.08 -7.46 -15.12
N MET A 250 -7.88 -7.23 -14.60
CA MET A 250 -6.70 -6.85 -15.38
C MET A 250 -5.43 -7.44 -14.77
N GLY A 251 -4.29 -7.20 -15.41
CA GLY A 251 -3.01 -7.78 -15.00
C GLY A 251 -2.77 -9.13 -15.69
N ASP A 252 -2.13 -10.09 -15.01
CA ASP A 252 -1.85 -11.41 -15.60
C ASP A 252 -3.10 -12.32 -15.60
N THR A 253 -3.92 -12.16 -16.63
CA THR A 253 -5.12 -12.98 -16.83
C THR A 253 -4.84 -14.33 -17.54
N GLY A 254 -3.60 -14.64 -17.86
CA GLY A 254 -3.26 -15.83 -18.67
C GLY A 254 -3.70 -17.17 -18.07
N ARG A 255 -3.85 -17.25 -16.76
CA ARG A 255 -4.40 -18.44 -16.07
C ARG A 255 -5.94 -18.51 -16.05
N PHE A 256 -6.61 -17.50 -16.53
CA PHE A 256 -8.06 -17.39 -16.53
C PHE A 256 -8.58 -17.24 -17.96
N PRO A 257 -8.69 -18.34 -18.72
CA PRO A 257 -8.99 -18.31 -20.16
C PRO A 257 -10.35 -17.69 -20.50
N ASN A 258 -11.27 -17.63 -19.53
CA ASN A 258 -12.58 -17.01 -19.68
C ASN A 258 -12.63 -15.58 -19.10
N ALA A 259 -11.48 -15.02 -18.72
CA ALA A 259 -11.44 -13.64 -18.23
C ALA A 259 -11.84 -12.68 -19.36
N PRO A 260 -12.79 -11.77 -19.12
CA PRO A 260 -13.16 -10.77 -20.13
C PRO A 260 -11.97 -9.83 -20.40
N VAL A 261 -11.95 -9.28 -21.61
CA VAL A 261 -11.01 -8.19 -21.94
C VAL A 261 -11.27 -7.03 -20.97
N PRO A 262 -10.22 -6.43 -20.37
CA PRO A 262 -10.40 -5.33 -19.43
C PRO A 262 -11.14 -4.15 -20.07
N ASP A 263 -12.31 -3.83 -19.53
CA ASP A 263 -13.14 -2.70 -19.95
C ASP A 263 -13.45 -1.81 -18.73
N LEU A 264 -12.71 -0.72 -18.60
CA LEU A 264 -12.89 0.23 -17.50
C LEU A 264 -14.21 0.99 -17.52
N SER A 265 -15.00 0.92 -18.61
CA SER A 265 -16.35 1.49 -18.63
C SER A 265 -17.31 0.74 -17.70
N ARG A 266 -16.99 -0.51 -17.37
CA ARG A 266 -17.73 -1.36 -16.43
C ARG A 266 -17.33 -1.14 -14.96
N ALA A 267 -16.22 -0.45 -14.73
CA ALA A 267 -15.75 -0.13 -13.38
C ALA A 267 -16.63 0.96 -12.75
N VAL A 268 -16.92 0.79 -11.47
CA VAL A 268 -17.60 1.82 -10.68
C VAL A 268 -16.56 2.83 -10.22
N ARG A 269 -16.82 4.11 -10.48
CA ARG A 269 -16.01 5.20 -9.94
C ARG A 269 -16.44 5.53 -8.52
N ASP A 270 -15.48 5.72 -7.63
CA ASP A 270 -15.72 6.10 -6.24
C ASP A 270 -16.25 7.55 -6.13
N CYS A 271 -15.87 8.40 -7.09
CA CYS A 271 -16.52 9.69 -7.35
C CYS A 271 -16.25 10.16 -8.78
N VAL A 272 -17.02 11.16 -9.23
CA VAL A 272 -16.80 11.85 -10.50
C VAL A 272 -16.52 13.32 -10.21
N CYS A 273 -15.38 13.83 -10.72
CA CYS A 273 -14.98 15.23 -10.59
C CYS A 273 -15.34 16.02 -11.84
N THR A 274 -15.87 17.23 -11.67
CA THR A 274 -16.13 18.18 -12.75
C THR A 274 -15.62 19.58 -12.34
N PRO A 275 -14.53 20.09 -12.95
CA PRO A 275 -13.67 19.44 -13.93
C PRO A 275 -12.92 18.21 -13.39
N LYS A 276 -12.38 17.36 -14.28
CA LYS A 276 -11.58 16.19 -13.88
C LYS A 276 -10.34 16.59 -13.10
N VAL A 277 -10.05 15.85 -12.03
CA VAL A 277 -8.90 16.09 -11.15
C VAL A 277 -8.07 14.81 -11.01
N PRO A 278 -7.04 14.61 -11.85
CA PRO A 278 -6.19 13.41 -11.80
C PRO A 278 -5.38 13.26 -10.49
N THR A 279 -5.19 14.32 -9.72
CA THR A 279 -4.46 14.30 -8.45
C THR A 279 -5.33 13.99 -7.24
N LEU A 280 -6.65 13.96 -7.38
CA LEU A 280 -7.56 13.54 -6.32
C LEU A 280 -7.51 12.01 -6.16
N ARG A 281 -7.29 11.55 -4.94
CA ARG A 281 -7.43 10.12 -4.56
C ARG A 281 -8.61 9.94 -3.65
N VAL A 282 -9.22 8.75 -3.74
CA VAL A 282 -10.42 8.40 -2.99
C VAL A 282 -10.26 7.00 -2.41
N ALA A 283 -10.57 6.84 -1.13
CA ALA A 283 -10.92 5.55 -0.57
C ALA A 283 -12.41 5.58 -0.22
N HIS A 284 -13.17 4.74 -0.89
CA HIS A 284 -14.61 4.58 -0.70
C HIS A 284 -14.88 3.27 0.04
N PHE A 285 -15.60 3.31 1.15
CA PHE A 285 -15.78 2.15 2.00
C PHE A 285 -17.07 2.22 2.85
N ASP A 286 -17.56 1.05 3.24
CA ASP A 286 -18.52 0.92 4.33
C ASP A 286 -17.77 0.75 5.65
N ARG A 287 -18.20 1.47 6.68
CA ARG A 287 -17.75 1.27 8.04
C ARG A 287 -18.92 1.17 8.99
N CYS A 288 -19.19 -0.04 9.49
CA CYS A 288 -20.29 -0.33 10.40
C CYS A 288 -21.66 0.11 9.85
N GLY A 289 -21.92 -0.08 8.55
CA GLY A 289 -23.15 0.30 7.88
C GLY A 289 -23.23 1.79 7.48
N THR A 290 -22.13 2.52 7.61
CA THR A 290 -22.01 3.92 7.15
C THR A 290 -21.10 3.97 5.94
N GLU A 291 -21.62 4.47 4.83
CA GLU A 291 -20.87 4.70 3.60
C GLU A 291 -19.99 5.95 3.75
N CYS A 292 -18.70 5.81 3.47
CA CYS A 292 -17.69 6.84 3.73
C CYS A 292 -16.77 7.04 2.52
N TRP A 293 -16.36 8.29 2.30
CA TRP A 293 -15.33 8.67 1.33
C TRP A 293 -14.21 9.41 2.03
N PHE A 294 -12.99 8.88 1.95
CA PHE A 294 -11.80 9.58 2.37
C PHE A 294 -11.10 10.12 1.13
N LEU A 295 -11.00 11.43 1.05
CA LEU A 295 -10.49 12.19 -0.09
C LEU A 295 -9.16 12.83 0.25
N THR A 296 -8.19 12.75 -0.65
CA THR A 296 -6.90 13.42 -0.50
C THR A 296 -6.39 13.98 -1.82
N ASN A 297 -5.79 15.17 -1.76
CA ASN A 297 -5.09 15.77 -2.89
C ASN A 297 -3.61 15.37 -2.85
N GLU A 298 -3.18 14.63 -3.85
CA GLU A 298 -1.76 14.25 -4.01
C GLU A 298 -0.95 15.23 -4.87
N GLY A 299 -1.59 16.26 -5.42
CA GLY A 299 -0.92 17.35 -6.13
C GLY A 299 -0.46 18.47 -5.22
N ASN A 300 0.27 19.43 -5.81
CA ASN A 300 0.74 20.63 -5.13
C ASN A 300 -0.27 21.77 -5.13
N ASP A 301 -1.17 21.79 -6.11
CA ASP A 301 -2.12 22.87 -6.30
C ASP A 301 -3.44 22.58 -5.59
N PRO A 302 -4.14 23.60 -5.06
CA PRO A 302 -5.49 23.44 -4.52
C PRO A 302 -6.46 22.89 -5.58
N ILE A 303 -7.38 22.05 -5.13
CA ILE A 303 -8.45 21.51 -5.98
C ILE A 303 -9.73 22.29 -5.72
N ASP A 304 -10.35 22.75 -6.82
CA ASP A 304 -11.70 23.31 -6.85
C ASP A 304 -12.51 22.53 -7.89
N THR A 305 -13.45 21.70 -7.44
CA THR A 305 -14.22 20.79 -8.30
C THR A 305 -15.54 20.39 -7.65
N GLU A 306 -16.54 20.14 -8.47
CA GLU A 306 -17.77 19.50 -8.03
C GLU A 306 -17.55 17.97 -7.95
N LEU A 307 -18.05 17.35 -6.90
CA LEU A 307 -17.99 15.91 -6.68
C LEU A 307 -19.38 15.30 -6.78
N LEU A 308 -19.53 14.35 -7.70
CA LEU A 308 -20.68 13.45 -7.73
C LEU A 308 -20.28 12.12 -7.07
N LEU A 309 -20.92 11.81 -5.93
CA LEU A 309 -20.70 10.56 -5.21
C LEU A 309 -21.75 9.52 -5.61
N PRO A 310 -21.39 8.24 -5.77
CA PRO A 310 -22.30 7.16 -6.16
C PRO A 310 -23.12 6.68 -4.94
N THR A 311 -23.81 7.59 -4.26
CA THR A 311 -24.64 7.26 -3.10
C THR A 311 -26.11 7.55 -3.37
N LYS A 312 -26.99 6.80 -2.70
CA LYS A 312 -28.44 7.03 -2.68
C LYS A 312 -28.90 7.78 -1.42
N CYS A 313 -27.97 8.04 -0.49
CA CYS A 313 -28.23 8.69 0.78
C CYS A 313 -27.96 10.20 0.70
N GLU A 314 -28.62 10.98 1.54
CA GLU A 314 -28.25 12.37 1.78
C GLU A 314 -26.86 12.41 2.46
N ILE A 315 -26.01 13.32 1.98
CA ILE A 315 -24.66 13.48 2.51
C ILE A 315 -24.73 14.32 3.77
N GLY A 316 -24.36 13.73 4.90
CA GLY A 316 -24.12 14.48 6.13
C GLY A 316 -22.79 15.24 6.04
N SER A 317 -22.78 16.49 6.44
CA SER A 317 -21.57 17.34 6.50
C SER A 317 -20.73 17.12 7.76
#